data_7313dcf7a65ebb8a3af166aa21a40d68
#
_entry.id   7313dcf7a65ebb8a3af166aa21a40d68
#
_cell.length_a   1.000
_cell.length_b   1.000
_cell.length_c   1.000
_cell.angle_alpha   90.00
_cell.angle_beta   90.00
_cell.angle_gamma   90.00
#
_symmetry.space_group_name_H-M   'P 1'
#
loop_
_entity.id
_entity.type
_entity.pdbx_description
1 polymer ?
#
loop_
_entity_poly.entity_id
_entity_poly.type
_entity_poly.pdbx_seq_one_letter_code
_entity_poly.pdbx_strand_id
1 'polypeptide(L)'
;MILHVLYHPLARGAPPTLTESGVEIPNVSLMPLLWYDLEAYASDDSIVESTRSGNEAAIEKLFELSIEERRERLRCQALERWELKVHFSRQRIKHCGWEEACHMTALEVLGYAANRIPMLWVASAFPLARCRNEKPGAERLFELGRDRWITLGARPANYPRQRLLQYVEWMNRAPFWPSVLEDFERRLPNLQGNDFGGNSAEFRKSCGLGEWRDRFSKEVVLEQVGGAKLDTLICDGFLPLLAARNERGLGMFWFYWFSGNAPKSVVESLKNLQVLQPRRYVLSNGWTQGILGLRA
;
A
#
# COMPACT_ATOMS: atom_id res chain seq x y z
N MET A 1 0.11 -30.16 25.50
CA MET A 1 -0.67 -28.90 25.37
C MET A 1 -1.25 -28.87 23.96
N ILE A 2 -2.56 -28.73 23.80
CA ILE A 2 -3.23 -28.64 22.51
C ILE A 2 -3.52 -27.18 22.28
N LEU A 3 -3.27 -26.68 21.06
CA LEU A 3 -3.54 -25.29 20.63
C LEU A 3 -4.42 -25.34 19.39
N HIS A 4 -5.54 -24.62 19.40
CA HIS A 4 -6.38 -24.46 18.23
C HIS A 4 -5.88 -23.30 17.40
N VAL A 5 -5.31 -23.59 16.24
CA VAL A 5 -4.80 -22.59 15.32
C VAL A 5 -5.87 -22.27 14.28
N LEU A 6 -6.32 -21.03 14.30
CA LEU A 6 -7.33 -20.50 13.38
C LEU A 6 -6.68 -19.55 12.39
N TYR A 7 -7.09 -19.59 11.15
CA TYR A 7 -6.65 -18.59 10.18
C TYR A 7 -7.28 -17.22 10.48
N HIS A 8 -8.57 -17.18 10.76
CA HIS A 8 -9.32 -15.97 11.13
C HIS A 8 -9.66 -15.97 12.62
N PRO A 9 -9.75 -14.79 13.26
CA PRO A 9 -10.26 -14.69 14.61
C PRO A 9 -11.71 -15.22 14.69
N LEU A 10 -12.04 -15.85 15.79
CA LEU A 10 -13.43 -16.23 16.05
C LEU A 10 -14.32 -15.00 16.10
N ALA A 11 -15.54 -15.13 15.58
CA ALA A 11 -16.55 -14.10 15.69
C ALA A 11 -16.84 -13.78 17.17
N ARG A 12 -17.18 -12.52 17.46
CA ARG A 12 -17.59 -12.13 18.83
C ARG A 12 -18.76 -13.01 19.29
N GLY A 13 -18.58 -13.69 20.42
CA GLY A 13 -19.60 -14.58 20.98
C GLY A 13 -19.59 -16.00 20.42
N ALA A 14 -18.60 -16.37 19.57
CA ALA A 14 -18.42 -17.76 19.17
C ALA A 14 -18.12 -18.64 20.41
N PRO A 15 -18.68 -19.85 20.47
CA PRO A 15 -18.42 -20.76 21.59
C PRO A 15 -16.94 -21.16 21.62
N PRO A 16 -16.35 -21.34 22.80
CA PRO A 16 -14.97 -21.81 22.93
C PRO A 16 -14.82 -23.21 22.33
N THR A 17 -13.64 -23.49 21.79
CA THR A 17 -13.28 -24.86 21.37
C THR A 17 -12.96 -25.69 22.61
N LEU A 18 -13.63 -26.79 22.79
CA LEU A 18 -13.46 -27.68 23.94
C LEU A 18 -12.84 -29.02 23.51
N THR A 19 -12.09 -29.64 24.41
CA THR A 19 -11.72 -31.06 24.29
C THR A 19 -12.95 -31.94 24.52
N GLU A 20 -12.85 -33.23 24.20
CA GLU A 20 -13.88 -34.22 24.55
C GLU A 20 -14.17 -34.27 26.07
N SER A 21 -13.19 -33.92 26.89
CA SER A 21 -13.31 -33.81 28.36
C SER A 21 -13.87 -32.47 28.84
N GLY A 22 -14.26 -31.56 27.94
CA GLY A 22 -14.85 -30.26 28.28
C GLY A 22 -13.83 -29.18 28.67
N VAL A 23 -12.54 -29.41 28.50
CA VAL A 23 -11.50 -28.40 28.79
C VAL A 23 -11.37 -27.45 27.61
N GLU A 24 -11.37 -26.15 27.88
CA GLU A 24 -11.18 -25.11 26.84
C GLU A 24 -9.78 -25.17 26.23
N ILE A 25 -9.74 -25.22 24.90
CA ILE A 25 -8.49 -25.19 24.11
C ILE A 25 -8.14 -23.74 23.78
N PRO A 26 -6.94 -23.26 24.16
CA PRO A 26 -6.51 -21.92 23.76
C PRO A 26 -6.51 -21.75 22.24
N ASN A 27 -7.04 -20.61 21.78
CA ASN A 27 -7.10 -20.27 20.37
C ASN A 27 -5.99 -19.26 20.01
N VAL A 28 -5.31 -19.48 18.89
CA VAL A 28 -4.41 -18.52 18.26
C VAL A 28 -4.93 -18.23 16.86
N SER A 29 -5.21 -16.97 16.59
CA SER A 29 -5.52 -16.53 15.24
C SER A 29 -4.24 -16.19 14.51
N LEU A 30 -4.01 -16.83 13.36
CA LEU A 30 -2.84 -16.57 12.52
C LEU A 30 -2.99 -15.29 11.73
N MET A 31 -4.20 -14.89 11.38
CA MET A 31 -4.43 -13.78 10.48
C MET A 31 -3.89 -12.43 11.00
N PRO A 32 -4.02 -12.05 12.28
CA PRO A 32 -3.35 -10.86 12.80
C PRO A 32 -1.81 -10.95 12.76
N LEU A 33 -1.27 -12.18 12.75
CA LEU A 33 0.17 -12.44 12.72
C LEU A 33 0.70 -12.56 11.28
N LEU A 34 0.08 -13.41 10.46
CA LEU A 34 0.49 -13.69 9.08
C LEU A 34 0.01 -12.66 8.08
N TRP A 35 -1.10 -11.99 8.36
CA TRP A 35 -1.62 -10.93 7.50
C TRP A 35 -0.60 -9.80 7.33
N TYR A 36 -0.02 -9.30 8.40
CA TYR A 36 0.98 -8.25 8.32
C TYR A 36 2.22 -8.73 7.55
N ASP A 37 2.65 -9.95 7.81
CA ASP A 37 3.80 -10.55 7.13
C ASP A 37 3.51 -10.85 5.66
N LEU A 38 2.32 -11.37 5.33
CA LEU A 38 1.93 -11.66 3.95
C LEU A 38 1.71 -10.39 3.12
N GLU A 39 1.09 -9.36 3.70
CA GLU A 39 0.89 -8.09 3.01
C GLU A 39 2.21 -7.32 2.89
N ALA A 40 3.05 -7.33 3.91
CA ALA A 40 4.39 -6.82 3.86
C ALA A 40 5.21 -7.58 2.81
N TYR A 41 5.17 -8.90 2.79
CA TYR A 41 5.82 -9.74 1.79
C TYR A 41 5.33 -9.45 0.37
N ALA A 42 4.02 -9.31 0.17
CA ALA A 42 3.44 -9.04 -1.14
C ALA A 42 3.69 -7.62 -1.66
N SER A 43 3.93 -6.65 -0.77
CA SER A 43 4.07 -5.23 -1.10
C SER A 43 5.43 -4.64 -0.70
N ASP A 44 6.31 -5.41 -0.05
CA ASP A 44 7.57 -4.90 0.49
C ASP A 44 8.66 -4.87 -0.57
N ASP A 45 9.07 -3.65 -0.91
CA ASP A 45 10.21 -3.41 -1.79
C ASP A 45 11.55 -3.83 -1.13
N SER A 46 11.60 -4.01 0.21
CA SER A 46 12.80 -4.45 0.92
C SER A 46 13.04 -5.96 0.81
N ILE A 47 11.99 -6.76 0.62
CA ILE A 47 12.15 -8.19 0.29
C ILE A 47 12.72 -8.34 -1.11
N VAL A 48 12.38 -7.42 -2.03
CA VAL A 48 13.02 -7.29 -3.33
C VAL A 48 14.52 -6.98 -3.16
N GLU A 49 14.89 -6.23 -2.15
CA GLU A 49 16.29 -5.93 -1.83
C GLU A 49 17.05 -7.16 -1.27
N SER A 50 16.39 -8.01 -0.50
CA SER A 50 16.95 -9.28 -0.02
C SER A 50 17.00 -10.39 -1.10
N THR A 51 16.15 -10.28 -2.13
CA THR A 51 16.16 -11.14 -3.33
C THR A 51 16.93 -10.53 -4.50
N ARG A 52 17.83 -9.58 -4.25
CA ARG A 52 18.62 -8.88 -5.28
C ARG A 52 19.24 -9.83 -6.32
N SER A 53 19.77 -10.94 -5.92
CA SER A 53 20.36 -11.92 -6.85
C SER A 53 19.32 -12.55 -7.80
N GLY A 54 18.12 -12.81 -7.31
CA GLY A 54 17.01 -13.36 -8.13
C GLY A 54 16.44 -12.33 -9.10
N ASN A 55 16.41 -11.06 -8.69
CA ASN A 55 15.88 -9.99 -9.53
C ASN A 55 16.87 -9.57 -10.63
N GLU A 56 18.16 -9.59 -10.36
CA GLU A 56 19.21 -9.34 -11.35
C GLU A 56 19.17 -10.38 -12.47
N ALA A 57 19.07 -11.67 -12.14
CA ALA A 57 18.94 -12.75 -13.12
C ALA A 57 17.63 -12.63 -13.95
N ALA A 58 16.53 -12.23 -13.33
CA ALA A 58 15.28 -11.98 -14.04
C ALA A 58 15.37 -10.78 -14.98
N ILE A 59 16.07 -9.72 -14.58
CA ILE A 59 16.32 -8.54 -15.42
C ILE A 59 17.26 -8.91 -16.59
N GLU A 60 18.30 -9.72 -16.34
CA GLU A 60 19.21 -10.20 -17.42
C GLU A 60 18.45 -10.96 -18.50
N LYS A 61 17.53 -11.85 -18.15
CA LYS A 61 16.68 -12.56 -19.11
C LYS A 61 15.82 -11.62 -19.96
N LEU A 62 15.44 -10.44 -19.44
CA LEU A 62 14.69 -9.48 -20.24
C LEU A 62 15.51 -8.88 -21.38
N PHE A 63 16.84 -8.81 -21.27
CA PHE A 63 17.67 -8.29 -22.36
C PHE A 63 17.66 -9.17 -23.61
N GLU A 64 17.31 -10.45 -23.46
CA GLU A 64 17.15 -11.39 -24.58
C GLU A 64 15.88 -11.16 -25.38
N LEU A 65 14.90 -10.41 -24.82
CA LEU A 65 13.60 -10.14 -25.42
C LEU A 65 13.61 -8.86 -26.25
N SER A 66 12.66 -8.74 -27.19
CA SER A 66 12.36 -7.47 -27.85
C SER A 66 11.83 -6.42 -26.85
N ILE A 67 11.86 -5.14 -27.22
CA ILE A 67 11.35 -4.05 -26.36
C ILE A 67 9.86 -4.25 -26.06
N GLU A 68 9.08 -4.71 -27.02
CA GLU A 68 7.65 -4.98 -26.89
C GLU A 68 7.41 -6.12 -25.91
N GLU A 69 8.15 -7.21 -25.99
CA GLU A 69 8.06 -8.35 -25.07
C GLU A 69 8.50 -7.96 -23.64
N ARG A 70 9.54 -7.13 -23.49
CA ARG A 70 9.95 -6.56 -22.19
C ARG A 70 8.82 -5.78 -21.56
N ARG A 71 8.19 -4.87 -22.33
CA ARG A 71 7.05 -4.07 -21.88
C ARG A 71 5.89 -4.94 -21.47
N GLU A 72 5.55 -5.94 -22.28
CA GLU A 72 4.47 -6.88 -21.98
C GLU A 72 4.75 -7.64 -20.67
N ARG A 73 5.97 -8.16 -20.51
CA ARG A 73 6.36 -8.89 -19.31
C ARG A 73 6.27 -8.02 -18.05
N LEU A 74 6.78 -6.80 -18.12
CA LEU A 74 6.71 -5.86 -16.99
C LEU A 74 5.28 -5.42 -16.70
N ARG A 75 4.45 -5.26 -17.73
CA ARG A 75 3.04 -4.97 -17.57
C ARG A 75 2.30 -6.08 -16.84
N CYS A 76 2.50 -7.33 -17.24
CA CYS A 76 1.91 -8.48 -16.58
C CYS A 76 2.30 -8.54 -15.10
N GLN A 77 3.58 -8.36 -14.79
CA GLN A 77 4.06 -8.34 -13.41
C GLN A 77 3.46 -7.19 -12.59
N ALA A 78 3.32 -6.01 -13.19
CA ALA A 78 2.66 -4.88 -12.52
C ALA A 78 1.19 -5.19 -12.22
N LEU A 79 0.47 -5.80 -13.17
CA LEU A 79 -0.94 -6.16 -12.99
C LEU A 79 -1.13 -7.25 -11.95
N GLU A 80 -0.26 -8.26 -11.89
CA GLU A 80 -0.27 -9.26 -10.81
C GLU A 80 -0.12 -8.60 -9.44
N ARG A 81 0.80 -7.64 -9.31
CA ARG A 81 0.96 -6.87 -8.06
C ARG A 81 -0.26 -6.00 -7.73
N TRP A 82 -0.88 -5.40 -8.74
CA TRP A 82 -2.12 -4.66 -8.57
C TRP A 82 -3.23 -5.54 -8.01
N GLU A 83 -3.47 -6.70 -8.62
CA GLU A 83 -4.49 -7.65 -8.18
C GLU A 83 -4.24 -8.12 -6.73
N LEU A 84 -2.98 -8.38 -6.37
CA LEU A 84 -2.60 -8.72 -4.99
C LEU A 84 -2.93 -7.58 -4.02
N LYS A 85 -2.58 -6.33 -4.36
CA LYS A 85 -2.90 -5.17 -3.51
C LYS A 85 -4.41 -5.00 -3.32
N VAL A 86 -5.19 -5.14 -4.39
CA VAL A 86 -6.66 -5.08 -4.32
C VAL A 86 -7.21 -6.24 -3.50
N HIS A 87 -6.68 -7.46 -3.69
CA HIS A 87 -7.08 -8.62 -2.91
C HIS A 87 -6.87 -8.40 -1.41
N PHE A 88 -5.68 -7.99 -0.99
CA PHE A 88 -5.39 -7.73 0.42
C PHE A 88 -6.22 -6.57 1.00
N SER A 89 -6.44 -5.53 0.21
CA SER A 89 -7.33 -4.43 0.61
C SER A 89 -8.77 -4.92 0.83
N ARG A 90 -9.27 -5.82 -0.03
CA ARG A 90 -10.59 -6.45 0.12
C ARG A 90 -10.68 -7.28 1.40
N GLN A 91 -9.65 -8.08 1.69
CA GLN A 91 -9.59 -8.85 2.94
C GLN A 91 -9.60 -7.92 4.16
N ARG A 92 -8.81 -6.85 4.14
CA ARG A 92 -8.76 -5.85 5.21
C ARG A 92 -10.13 -5.21 5.45
N ILE A 93 -10.79 -4.74 4.39
CA ILE A 93 -12.14 -4.18 4.48
C ILE A 93 -13.14 -5.20 5.06
N LYS A 94 -13.08 -6.45 4.60
CA LYS A 94 -13.95 -7.52 5.08
C LYS A 94 -13.79 -7.78 6.58
N HIS A 95 -12.58 -7.67 7.11
CA HIS A 95 -12.28 -8.01 8.50
C HIS A 95 -12.51 -6.87 9.49
N CYS A 96 -12.10 -5.66 9.14
CA CYS A 96 -12.18 -4.54 10.08
C CYS A 96 -13.14 -3.41 9.64
N GLY A 97 -13.78 -3.56 8.49
CA GLY A 97 -14.65 -2.53 7.93
C GLY A 97 -13.89 -1.41 7.21
N TRP A 98 -14.61 -0.57 6.49
CA TRP A 98 -14.03 0.46 5.62
C TRP A 98 -13.16 1.47 6.36
N GLU A 99 -13.69 2.07 7.40
CA GLU A 99 -13.01 3.15 8.12
C GLU A 99 -11.70 2.68 8.76
N GLU A 100 -11.75 1.51 9.40
CA GLU A 100 -10.58 0.94 10.05
C GLU A 100 -9.56 0.44 9.02
N ALA A 101 -10.02 -0.13 7.90
CA ALA A 101 -9.14 -0.48 6.79
C ALA A 101 -8.39 0.74 6.23
N CYS A 102 -9.07 1.86 6.07
CA CYS A 102 -8.45 3.13 5.68
C CYS A 102 -7.41 3.59 6.71
N HIS A 103 -7.76 3.56 7.99
CA HIS A 103 -6.89 3.95 9.09
C HIS A 103 -5.60 3.13 9.13
N MET A 104 -5.75 1.81 9.14
CA MET A 104 -4.62 0.88 9.15
C MET A 104 -3.72 1.07 7.93
N THR A 105 -4.32 1.15 6.74
CA THR A 105 -3.55 1.32 5.50
C THR A 105 -2.81 2.66 5.45
N ALA A 106 -3.42 3.75 5.90
CA ALA A 106 -2.75 5.04 5.94
C ALA A 106 -1.52 5.03 6.86
N LEU A 107 -1.65 4.50 8.07
CA LEU A 107 -0.54 4.37 9.01
C LEU A 107 0.54 3.43 8.49
N GLU A 108 0.16 2.27 7.96
CA GLU A 108 1.08 1.32 7.34
C GLU A 108 1.95 1.98 6.27
N VAL A 109 1.33 2.65 5.30
CA VAL A 109 2.06 3.33 4.22
C VAL A 109 2.94 4.45 4.75
N LEU A 110 2.49 5.20 5.76
CA LEU A 110 3.31 6.25 6.39
C LEU A 110 4.53 5.67 7.12
N GLY A 111 4.48 4.42 7.57
CA GLY A 111 5.58 3.73 8.23
C GLY A 111 6.77 3.41 7.34
N TYR A 112 6.63 3.45 6.02
CA TYR A 112 7.61 2.90 5.08
C TYR A 112 7.91 1.42 5.36
N ALA A 113 8.84 0.80 4.63
CA ALA A 113 9.19 -0.60 4.80
C ALA A 113 9.57 -0.93 6.26
N ALA A 114 10.46 -0.12 6.86
CA ALA A 114 11.02 -0.40 8.18
C ALA A 114 10.01 -0.31 9.33
N ASN A 115 8.99 0.55 9.22
CA ASN A 115 8.05 0.82 10.31
C ASN A 115 6.59 0.48 9.96
N ARG A 116 6.33 -0.31 8.94
CA ARG A 116 4.98 -0.79 8.59
C ARG A 116 4.32 -1.53 9.75
N ILE A 117 4.99 -2.55 10.27
CA ILE A 117 4.50 -3.37 11.39
C ILE A 117 4.27 -2.53 12.65
N PRO A 118 5.23 -1.70 13.12
CA PRO A 118 4.97 -0.80 14.24
C PRO A 118 3.78 0.14 14.03
N MET A 119 3.60 0.70 12.83
CA MET A 119 2.46 1.56 12.52
C MET A 119 1.13 0.80 12.54
N LEU A 120 1.09 -0.42 12.01
CA LEU A 120 -0.09 -1.28 12.09
C LEU A 120 -0.42 -1.67 13.52
N TRP A 121 0.60 -1.92 14.34
CA TRP A 121 0.42 -2.13 15.78
C TRP A 121 -0.23 -0.90 16.44
N VAL A 122 0.23 0.30 16.14
CA VAL A 122 -0.37 1.55 16.63
C VAL A 122 -1.82 1.65 16.17
N ALA A 123 -2.10 1.40 14.90
CA ALA A 123 -3.46 1.45 14.36
C ALA A 123 -4.39 0.47 15.09
N SER A 124 -3.95 -0.76 15.31
CA SER A 124 -4.74 -1.78 16.02
C SER A 124 -4.95 -1.45 17.50
N ALA A 125 -3.93 -0.91 18.17
CA ALA A 125 -4.02 -0.52 19.58
C ALA A 125 -4.85 0.76 19.79
N PHE A 126 -4.94 1.59 18.77
CA PHE A 126 -5.66 2.87 18.81
C PHE A 126 -6.55 3.04 17.56
N PRO A 127 -7.69 2.32 17.49
CA PRO A 127 -8.61 2.35 16.36
C PRO A 127 -9.12 3.75 16.00
N LEU A 128 -9.52 3.97 14.75
CA LEU A 128 -9.94 5.27 14.24
C LEU A 128 -11.09 5.90 15.06
N ALA A 129 -12.05 5.09 15.48
CA ALA A 129 -13.14 5.57 16.33
C ALA A 129 -12.63 6.13 17.66
N ARG A 130 -11.62 5.49 18.25
CA ARG A 130 -10.96 5.97 19.46
C ARG A 130 -10.15 7.24 19.20
N CYS A 131 -9.47 7.32 18.04
CA CYS A 131 -8.77 8.53 17.62
C CYS A 131 -9.71 9.74 17.54
N ARG A 132 -10.91 9.56 16.98
CA ARG A 132 -11.93 10.63 16.89
C ARG A 132 -12.37 11.15 18.26
N ASN A 133 -12.59 10.23 19.18
CA ASN A 133 -13.12 10.55 20.52
C ASN A 133 -12.06 11.17 21.43
N GLU A 134 -10.86 10.58 21.46
CA GLU A 134 -9.81 10.96 22.40
C GLU A 134 -8.81 11.98 21.84
N LYS A 135 -8.78 12.19 20.52
CA LYS A 135 -7.87 13.10 19.82
C LYS A 135 -6.41 13.00 20.34
N PRO A 136 -5.79 11.82 20.24
CA PRO A 136 -4.47 11.59 20.79
C PRO A 136 -3.43 12.51 20.14
N GLY A 137 -2.45 12.96 20.92
CA GLY A 137 -1.24 13.55 20.38
C GLY A 137 -0.33 12.50 19.76
N ALA A 138 0.57 12.92 18.86
CA ALA A 138 1.54 12.04 18.22
C ALA A 138 2.43 11.28 19.23
N GLU A 139 2.78 11.91 20.34
CA GLU A 139 3.59 11.30 21.42
C GLU A 139 2.89 10.07 22.00
N ARG A 140 1.60 10.17 22.28
CA ARG A 140 0.83 9.05 22.82
C ARG A 140 0.81 7.87 21.87
N LEU A 141 0.66 8.12 20.57
CA LEU A 141 0.71 7.08 19.56
C LEU A 141 2.13 6.51 19.38
N PHE A 142 3.14 7.37 19.47
CA PHE A 142 4.53 6.95 19.39
C PHE A 142 4.93 6.04 20.56
N GLU A 143 4.46 6.33 21.77
CA GLU A 143 4.71 5.51 22.97
C GLU A 143 4.12 4.09 22.83
N LEU A 144 3.03 3.90 22.10
CA LEU A 144 2.45 2.56 21.84
C LEU A 144 3.40 1.64 21.09
N GLY A 145 4.25 2.18 20.25
CA GLY A 145 5.24 1.42 19.47
C GLY A 145 6.67 1.54 20.01
N ARG A 146 6.90 2.04 21.24
CA ARG A 146 8.19 2.43 21.80
C ARG A 146 9.35 1.51 21.43
N ASP A 147 9.23 0.22 21.67
CA ASP A 147 10.33 -0.75 21.51
C ASP A 147 10.37 -1.39 20.10
N ARG A 148 9.50 -0.94 19.19
CA ARG A 148 9.35 -1.51 17.84
C ARG A 148 9.85 -0.59 16.74
N TRP A 149 10.12 0.70 17.05
CA TRP A 149 10.51 1.66 16.04
C TRP A 149 11.93 1.41 15.52
N ILE A 150 12.07 1.32 14.21
CA ILE A 150 13.35 1.29 13.52
C ILE A 150 13.67 2.72 13.05
N THR A 151 14.61 3.36 13.71
CA THR A 151 15.02 4.74 13.42
C THR A 151 16.40 4.85 12.80
N LEU A 152 17.20 3.79 12.92
CA LEU A 152 18.56 3.73 12.36
C LEU A 152 18.49 3.84 10.83
N GLY A 153 19.22 4.79 10.26
CA GLY A 153 19.23 5.04 8.82
C GLY A 153 17.99 5.78 8.26
N ALA A 154 16.99 6.06 9.09
CA ALA A 154 15.82 6.81 8.65
C ALA A 154 16.17 8.31 8.46
N ARG A 155 15.73 8.88 7.32
CA ARG A 155 15.81 10.34 7.12
C ARG A 155 14.86 11.05 8.09
N PRO A 156 15.19 12.28 8.57
CA PRO A 156 14.35 13.00 9.55
C PRO A 156 12.87 13.08 9.17
N ALA A 157 12.56 13.35 7.90
CA ALA A 157 11.20 13.42 7.39
C ALA A 157 10.46 12.05 7.44
N ASN A 158 11.18 10.94 7.60
CA ASN A 158 10.62 9.59 7.66
C ASN A 158 10.64 9.00 9.07
N TYR A 159 11.05 9.78 10.06
CA TYR A 159 10.99 9.35 11.46
C TYR A 159 9.53 9.00 11.83
N PRO A 160 9.30 7.86 12.50
CA PRO A 160 7.96 7.43 12.89
C PRO A 160 7.17 8.50 13.62
N ARG A 161 7.82 9.20 14.57
CA ARG A 161 7.21 10.31 15.31
C ARG A 161 6.71 11.43 14.40
N GLN A 162 7.52 11.81 13.37
CA GLN A 162 7.12 12.84 12.40
C GLN A 162 5.94 12.36 11.52
N ARG A 163 5.92 11.10 11.16
CA ARG A 163 4.81 10.52 10.40
C ARG A 163 3.53 10.40 11.22
N LEU A 164 3.64 10.05 12.48
CA LEU A 164 2.51 10.07 13.41
C LEU A 164 1.99 11.48 13.62
N LEU A 165 2.87 12.49 13.74
CA LEU A 165 2.45 13.91 13.83
C LEU A 165 1.63 14.31 12.60
N GLN A 166 2.11 14.04 11.39
CA GLN A 166 1.38 14.32 10.15
C GLN A 166 0.02 13.61 10.12
N TYR A 167 -0.03 12.35 10.55
CA TYR A 167 -1.27 11.59 10.58
C TYR A 167 -2.27 12.17 11.60
N VAL A 168 -1.81 12.51 12.79
CA VAL A 168 -2.65 13.09 13.84
C VAL A 168 -3.21 14.46 13.42
N GLU A 169 -2.39 15.31 12.81
CA GLU A 169 -2.84 16.60 12.27
C GLU A 169 -3.89 16.43 11.18
N TRP A 170 -3.65 15.49 10.25
CA TRP A 170 -4.61 15.14 9.22
C TRP A 170 -5.93 14.64 9.83
N MET A 171 -5.88 13.62 10.68
CA MET A 171 -7.04 13.01 11.32
C MET A 171 -7.84 14.01 12.17
N ASN A 172 -7.16 14.91 12.91
CA ASN A 172 -7.83 15.92 13.73
C ASN A 172 -8.57 16.98 12.88
N ARG A 173 -8.04 17.31 11.70
CA ARG A 173 -8.68 18.24 10.75
C ARG A 173 -9.79 17.59 9.93
N ALA A 174 -9.65 16.32 9.61
CA ALA A 174 -10.60 15.54 8.84
C ALA A 174 -10.91 14.20 9.53
N PRO A 175 -11.63 14.18 10.65
CA PRO A 175 -11.89 12.95 11.42
C PRO A 175 -12.69 11.90 10.61
N PHE A 176 -13.42 12.32 9.58
CA PHE A 176 -14.19 11.47 8.68
C PHE A 176 -13.56 11.32 7.28
N TRP A 177 -12.23 11.47 7.18
CA TRP A 177 -11.53 11.40 5.90
C TRP A 177 -11.77 10.09 5.10
N PRO A 178 -12.06 8.91 5.71
CA PRO A 178 -12.43 7.74 4.93
C PRO A 178 -13.72 7.92 4.11
N SER A 179 -14.70 8.67 4.63
CA SER A 179 -15.92 9.00 3.87
C SER A 179 -15.61 10.02 2.76
N VAL A 180 -14.70 10.98 3.02
CA VAL A 180 -14.23 11.90 1.98
C VAL A 180 -13.52 11.15 0.86
N LEU A 181 -12.71 10.15 1.19
CA LEU A 181 -12.04 9.29 0.21
C LEU A 181 -13.05 8.48 -0.62
N GLU A 182 -14.10 7.97 0.01
CA GLU A 182 -15.18 7.26 -0.69
C GLU A 182 -15.95 8.18 -1.65
N ASP A 183 -16.30 9.39 -1.22
CA ASP A 183 -16.95 10.38 -2.08
C ASP A 183 -16.02 10.85 -3.22
N PHE A 184 -14.73 10.91 -2.95
CA PHE A 184 -13.74 11.26 -3.95
C PHE A 184 -13.70 10.24 -5.08
N GLU A 185 -13.79 8.95 -4.76
CA GLU A 185 -13.80 7.85 -5.75
C GLU A 185 -14.93 8.01 -6.78
N ARG A 186 -16.13 8.37 -6.34
CA ARG A 186 -17.30 8.57 -7.24
C ARG A 186 -17.07 9.60 -8.33
N ARG A 187 -16.14 10.52 -8.11
CA ARG A 187 -15.76 11.59 -9.04
C ARG A 187 -14.61 11.23 -9.96
N LEU A 188 -13.86 10.15 -9.66
CA LEU A 188 -12.80 9.67 -10.52
C LEU A 188 -13.37 9.27 -11.89
N PRO A 189 -12.71 9.60 -13.00
CA PRO A 189 -13.15 9.17 -14.31
C PRO A 189 -13.21 7.64 -14.42
N ASN A 190 -14.24 7.15 -15.05
CA ASN A 190 -14.36 5.72 -15.34
C ASN A 190 -13.53 5.42 -16.58
N LEU A 191 -12.32 4.92 -16.38
CA LEU A 191 -11.41 4.53 -17.45
C LEU A 191 -11.68 3.07 -17.82
N GLN A 192 -12.60 2.87 -18.76
CA GLN A 192 -12.81 1.55 -19.37
C GLN A 192 -11.76 1.35 -20.47
N GLY A 193 -10.95 0.33 -20.36
CA GLY A 193 -9.96 -0.06 -21.35
C GLY A 193 -8.77 -0.78 -20.72
N ASN A 194 -8.10 -1.58 -21.55
CA ASN A 194 -6.93 -2.38 -21.15
C ASN A 194 -5.65 -1.87 -21.84
N ASP A 195 -5.62 -0.62 -22.31
CA ASP A 195 -4.42 -0.10 -22.95
C ASP A 195 -3.39 0.38 -21.93
N PHE A 196 -2.67 -0.58 -21.35
CA PHE A 196 -1.52 -0.34 -20.47
C PHE A 196 -0.20 -0.13 -21.24
N GLY A 197 -0.25 -0.08 -22.57
CA GLY A 197 0.94 0.04 -23.42
C GLY A 197 1.29 1.47 -23.83
N GLY A 198 0.42 2.44 -23.54
CA GLY A 198 0.52 3.81 -24.00
C GLY A 198 1.62 4.65 -23.35
N ASN A 199 1.78 5.87 -23.84
CA ASN A 199 2.72 6.85 -23.32
C ASN A 199 2.22 7.41 -21.97
N SER A 200 2.98 7.19 -20.90
CA SER A 200 2.62 7.66 -19.55
C SER A 200 2.40 9.17 -19.48
N ALA A 201 3.13 9.99 -20.25
CA ALA A 201 2.95 11.45 -20.26
C ALA A 201 1.64 11.86 -20.93
N GLU A 202 1.29 11.23 -22.04
CA GLU A 202 0.04 11.48 -22.76
C GLU A 202 -1.16 11.06 -21.93
N PHE A 203 -1.11 9.86 -21.34
CA PHE A 203 -2.17 9.38 -20.46
C PHE A 203 -2.39 10.33 -19.26
N ARG A 204 -1.33 10.74 -18.58
CA ARG A 204 -1.43 11.69 -17.45
C ARG A 204 -2.08 13.00 -17.87
N LYS A 205 -1.73 13.52 -19.05
CA LYS A 205 -2.29 14.76 -19.57
C LYS A 205 -3.76 14.58 -19.94
N SER A 206 -4.11 13.53 -20.68
CA SER A 206 -5.48 13.29 -21.16
C SER A 206 -6.45 13.00 -20.02
N CYS A 207 -5.99 12.30 -18.97
CA CYS A 207 -6.80 11.96 -17.80
C CYS A 207 -6.67 12.96 -16.63
N GLY A 208 -5.89 14.05 -16.80
CA GLY A 208 -5.73 15.08 -15.76
C GLY A 208 -5.14 14.54 -14.45
N LEU A 209 -4.20 13.55 -14.49
CA LEU A 209 -3.69 12.93 -13.26
C LEU A 209 -3.01 13.92 -12.30
N GLY A 210 -2.42 15.01 -12.82
CA GLY A 210 -1.87 16.09 -12.01
C GLY A 210 -2.94 16.78 -11.16
N GLU A 211 -4.07 17.12 -11.80
CA GLU A 211 -5.21 17.74 -11.11
C GLU A 211 -5.82 16.80 -10.07
N TRP A 212 -5.95 15.53 -10.38
CA TRP A 212 -6.40 14.52 -9.42
C TRP A 212 -5.45 14.38 -8.23
N ARG A 213 -4.14 14.42 -8.47
CA ARG A 213 -3.14 14.41 -7.42
C ARG A 213 -3.27 15.61 -6.48
N ASP A 214 -3.46 16.81 -7.04
CA ASP A 214 -3.66 18.03 -6.27
C ASP A 214 -4.98 17.99 -5.47
N ARG A 215 -6.03 17.42 -6.06
CA ARG A 215 -7.29 17.21 -5.35
C ARG A 215 -7.16 16.19 -4.21
N PHE A 216 -6.47 15.07 -4.40
CA PHE A 216 -6.14 14.15 -3.30
C PHE A 216 -5.41 14.86 -2.17
N SER A 217 -4.42 15.69 -2.51
CA SER A 217 -3.67 16.48 -1.54
C SER A 217 -4.57 17.41 -0.74
N LYS A 218 -5.43 18.17 -1.40
CA LYS A 218 -6.25 19.22 -0.77
C LYS A 218 -7.48 18.68 -0.07
N GLU A 219 -8.19 17.75 -0.72
CA GLU A 219 -9.50 17.32 -0.25
C GLU A 219 -9.43 16.11 0.72
N VAL A 220 -8.49 15.17 0.49
CA VAL A 220 -8.41 13.94 1.28
C VAL A 220 -7.41 14.06 2.43
N VAL A 221 -6.16 14.45 2.12
CA VAL A 221 -5.10 14.51 3.14
C VAL A 221 -4.84 15.93 3.68
N LEU A 222 -5.58 16.93 3.23
CA LEU A 222 -5.50 18.34 3.67
C LEU A 222 -4.07 18.88 3.68
N GLU A 223 -3.29 18.53 2.66
CA GLU A 223 -1.89 18.91 2.46
C GLU A 223 -0.92 18.43 3.58
N GLN A 224 -1.39 17.56 4.50
CA GLN A 224 -0.54 17.05 5.58
C GLN A 224 0.47 16.02 5.08
N VAL A 225 0.19 15.33 3.99
CA VAL A 225 1.10 14.39 3.32
C VAL A 225 1.37 14.89 1.91
N GLY A 226 2.61 15.14 1.58
CA GLY A 226 2.98 15.69 0.26
C GLY A 226 4.12 14.92 -0.42
N GLY A 227 4.51 15.44 -1.61
CA GLY A 227 5.61 14.90 -2.38
C GLY A 227 5.42 13.44 -2.78
N ALA A 228 6.52 12.72 -2.90
CA ALA A 228 6.52 11.30 -3.26
C ALA A 228 5.79 10.40 -2.25
N LYS A 229 5.63 10.84 -0.98
CA LYS A 229 4.89 10.07 0.02
C LYS A 229 3.38 10.09 -0.25
N LEU A 230 2.84 11.21 -0.75
CA LEU A 230 1.46 11.26 -1.20
C LEU A 230 1.23 10.27 -2.35
N ASP A 231 2.15 10.24 -3.33
CA ASP A 231 2.04 9.31 -4.46
C ASP A 231 2.07 7.85 -3.98
N THR A 232 2.94 7.53 -3.03
CA THR A 232 2.96 6.19 -2.40
C THR A 232 1.65 5.89 -1.67
N LEU A 233 1.12 6.85 -0.90
CA LEU A 233 -0.14 6.69 -0.17
C LEU A 233 -1.32 6.44 -1.12
N ILE A 234 -1.32 7.10 -2.26
CA ILE A 234 -2.34 6.91 -3.30
C ILE A 234 -2.18 5.53 -3.96
N CYS A 235 -0.96 5.15 -4.39
CA CYS A 235 -0.73 3.91 -5.12
C CYS A 235 -0.78 2.66 -4.25
N ASP A 236 -0.23 2.71 -3.04
CA ASP A 236 -0.14 1.55 -2.16
C ASP A 236 -1.29 1.47 -1.15
N GLY A 237 -2.04 2.56 -0.99
CA GLY A 237 -3.14 2.67 -0.05
C GLY A 237 -4.49 2.93 -0.72
N PHE A 238 -4.71 4.15 -1.18
CA PHE A 238 -6.05 4.61 -1.54
C PHE A 238 -6.63 3.92 -2.78
N LEU A 239 -5.89 3.84 -3.88
CA LEU A 239 -6.39 3.22 -5.10
C LEU A 239 -6.74 1.73 -4.90
N PRO A 240 -5.89 0.89 -4.24
CA PRO A 240 -6.25 -0.48 -3.94
C PRO A 240 -7.48 -0.62 -3.04
N LEU A 241 -7.62 0.22 -2.00
CA LEU A 241 -8.79 0.23 -1.12
C LEU A 241 -10.09 0.57 -1.89
N LEU A 242 -10.04 1.60 -2.72
CA LEU A 242 -11.18 2.04 -3.53
C LEU A 242 -11.60 0.97 -4.55
N ALA A 243 -10.62 0.37 -5.24
CA ALA A 243 -10.89 -0.73 -6.18
C ALA A 243 -11.46 -1.97 -5.47
N ALA A 244 -10.96 -2.27 -4.26
CA ALA A 244 -11.45 -3.39 -3.47
C ALA A 244 -12.88 -3.20 -2.97
N ARG A 245 -13.27 -1.96 -2.68
CA ARG A 245 -14.60 -1.63 -2.15
C ARG A 245 -15.69 -1.72 -3.21
N ASN A 246 -15.45 -1.14 -4.39
CA ASN A 246 -16.48 -0.91 -5.40
C ASN A 246 -16.26 -1.72 -6.69
N GLU A 247 -15.30 -2.63 -6.69
CA GLU A 247 -14.90 -3.45 -7.86
C GLU A 247 -14.64 -2.62 -9.13
N ARG A 248 -14.21 -1.38 -8.92
CA ARG A 248 -14.01 -0.42 -9.99
C ARG A 248 -12.66 -0.60 -10.65
N GLY A 249 -12.61 -0.47 -11.97
CA GLY A 249 -11.40 -0.59 -12.79
C GLY A 249 -10.43 0.59 -12.62
N LEU A 250 -9.77 0.70 -11.46
CA LEU A 250 -8.78 1.74 -11.18
C LEU A 250 -7.35 1.36 -11.57
N GLY A 251 -7.15 0.19 -12.20
CA GLY A 251 -5.83 -0.33 -12.56
C GLY A 251 -5.05 0.61 -13.49
N MET A 252 -5.71 1.25 -14.45
CA MET A 252 -5.06 2.22 -15.35
C MET A 252 -4.62 3.49 -14.60
N PHE A 253 -5.47 4.00 -13.69
CA PHE A 253 -5.08 5.10 -12.79
C PHE A 253 -3.83 4.74 -12.01
N TRP A 254 -3.83 3.60 -11.36
CA TRP A 254 -2.72 3.09 -10.60
C TRP A 254 -1.46 2.87 -11.44
N PHE A 255 -1.59 2.28 -12.63
CA PHE A 255 -0.46 2.00 -13.52
C PHE A 255 0.24 3.27 -13.97
N TYR A 256 -0.52 4.26 -14.43
CA TYR A 256 0.04 5.52 -14.95
C TYR A 256 0.28 6.58 -13.88
N TRP A 257 -0.08 6.34 -12.62
CA TRP A 257 0.18 7.28 -11.53
C TRP A 257 1.67 7.59 -11.38
N PHE A 258 1.97 8.62 -10.60
CA PHE A 258 3.34 8.99 -10.27
C PHE A 258 3.99 7.89 -9.43
N SER A 259 5.26 7.55 -9.73
CA SER A 259 5.93 6.39 -9.12
C SER A 259 6.34 6.57 -7.65
N GLY A 260 6.08 7.73 -7.06
CA GLY A 260 6.50 7.99 -5.68
C GLY A 260 8.02 7.90 -5.50
N ASN A 261 8.46 7.18 -4.47
CA ASN A 261 9.87 6.95 -4.16
C ASN A 261 10.40 5.68 -4.85
N ALA A 262 10.55 5.70 -6.16
CA ALA A 262 11.17 4.59 -6.87
C ALA A 262 12.65 4.45 -6.51
N PRO A 263 13.16 3.24 -6.19
CA PRO A 263 14.59 2.99 -5.98
C PRO A 263 15.42 3.37 -7.21
N LYS A 264 16.63 3.90 -7.01
CA LYS A 264 17.50 4.28 -8.12
C LYS A 264 17.81 3.11 -9.05
N SER A 265 18.08 1.93 -8.48
CA SER A 265 18.33 0.69 -9.24
C SER A 265 17.17 0.35 -10.18
N VAL A 266 15.92 0.48 -9.72
CA VAL A 266 14.72 0.25 -10.54
C VAL A 266 14.65 1.23 -11.71
N VAL A 267 14.93 2.52 -11.45
CA VAL A 267 14.94 3.56 -12.50
C VAL A 267 16.02 3.29 -13.55
N GLU A 268 17.21 2.87 -13.11
CA GLU A 268 18.32 2.50 -13.97
C GLU A 268 18.01 1.25 -14.81
N SER A 269 17.43 0.22 -14.20
CA SER A 269 16.99 -0.99 -14.92
C SER A 269 15.98 -0.66 -16.01
N LEU A 270 14.97 0.16 -15.72
CA LEU A 270 13.97 0.58 -16.72
C LEU A 270 14.58 1.36 -17.89
N LYS A 271 15.60 2.19 -17.63
CA LYS A 271 16.32 2.91 -18.67
C LYS A 271 17.15 1.96 -19.53
N ASN A 272 17.90 1.05 -18.90
CA ASN A 272 18.77 0.07 -19.58
C ASN A 272 17.94 -0.89 -20.44
N LEU A 273 16.78 -1.32 -19.96
CA LEU A 273 15.83 -2.14 -20.72
C LEU A 273 15.14 -1.42 -21.87
N GLN A 274 15.31 -0.10 -21.97
CA GLN A 274 14.70 0.76 -23.01
C GLN A 274 13.17 0.68 -23.06
N VAL A 275 12.52 0.32 -21.97
CA VAL A 275 11.05 0.21 -21.91
C VAL A 275 10.36 1.58 -21.80
N LEU A 276 11.09 2.60 -21.34
CA LEU A 276 10.63 3.98 -21.30
C LEU A 276 10.98 4.69 -22.62
N GLN A 277 10.09 5.52 -23.13
CA GLN A 277 10.32 6.23 -24.38
C GLN A 277 11.49 7.24 -24.28
N PRO A 278 12.43 7.27 -25.25
CA PRO A 278 13.73 7.97 -25.11
C PRO A 278 13.66 9.48 -24.89
N ARG A 279 12.63 10.16 -25.38
CA ARG A 279 12.53 11.63 -25.35
C ARG A 279 11.85 12.19 -24.08
N ARG A 280 11.13 11.36 -23.35
CA ARG A 280 10.45 11.75 -22.09
C ARG A 280 10.39 10.53 -21.17
N TYR A 281 11.43 10.31 -20.41
CA TYR A 281 11.45 9.26 -19.36
C TYR A 281 10.45 9.57 -18.24
N VAL A 282 9.17 9.51 -18.56
CA VAL A 282 8.12 9.69 -17.57
C VAL A 282 7.87 8.36 -16.88
N LEU A 283 8.47 8.23 -15.71
CA LEU A 283 8.29 7.06 -14.87
C LEU A 283 6.87 7.02 -14.32
N SER A 284 6.18 5.88 -14.47
CA SER A 284 4.88 5.63 -13.86
C SER A 284 4.99 4.53 -12.81
N ASN A 285 4.01 4.50 -11.91
CA ASN A 285 3.95 3.48 -10.86
C ASN A 285 3.95 2.07 -11.45
N GLY A 286 3.18 1.80 -12.49
CA GLY A 286 3.11 0.48 -13.12
C GLY A 286 4.46 -0.04 -13.61
N TRP A 287 5.26 0.79 -14.30
CA TRP A 287 6.60 0.36 -14.73
C TRP A 287 7.51 0.06 -13.54
N THR A 288 7.46 0.87 -12.49
CA THR A 288 8.19 0.62 -11.24
C THR A 288 7.77 -0.70 -10.61
N GLN A 289 6.47 -0.94 -10.50
CA GLN A 289 5.92 -2.16 -9.92
C GLN A 289 6.19 -3.39 -10.79
N GLY A 290 6.28 -3.22 -12.11
CA GLY A 290 6.67 -4.29 -13.02
C GLY A 290 8.07 -4.83 -12.74
N ILE A 291 9.06 -3.94 -12.56
CA ILE A 291 10.41 -4.34 -12.16
C ILE A 291 10.41 -4.99 -10.77
N LEU A 292 9.72 -4.38 -9.81
CA LEU A 292 9.64 -4.90 -8.45
C LEU A 292 8.90 -6.25 -8.34
N GLY A 293 8.09 -6.59 -9.31
CA GLY A 293 7.35 -7.85 -9.38
C GLY A 293 8.10 -8.99 -10.07
N LEU A 294 9.23 -8.71 -10.74
CA LEU A 294 9.99 -9.74 -11.43
C LEU A 294 10.49 -10.80 -10.44
N ARG A 295 10.30 -12.04 -10.82
CA ARG A 295 10.80 -13.21 -10.11
C ARG A 295 11.69 -14.02 -11.06
N ALA A 296 12.76 -14.59 -10.52
CA ALA A 296 13.70 -15.44 -11.26
C ALA A 296 13.03 -16.71 -11.82
#